data_915edb8f9b927699f81eab40ff205dc3
#
_entry.id   915edb8f9b927699f81eab40ff205dc3
#
_cell.length_a   1.000
_cell.length_b   1.000
_cell.length_c   1.000
_cell.angle_alpha   90.00
_cell.angle_beta   90.00
_cell.angle_gamma   90.00
#
_symmetry.space_group_name_H-M   'P 1'
#
loop_
_entity.id
_entity.type
_entity.pdbx_description
1 polymer ?
#
loop_
_entity_poly.entity_id
_entity_poly.type
_entity_poly.pdbx_seq_one_letter_code
_entity_poly.pdbx_strand_id
1 'polypeptide(L)'
;MGETPSTNPPRNSGESRALLRTSAAAREIERRLFLKQGLSVGALTLLTGCDVTDTSAVQSVLDGISRWNDRAQALIFNPRRLMPTYPESQAVKDFRYNAYFGQNQIPKIDGASYKLNLSGLIDRRAAWTLQDLYQLPQESQVTRHVCVEGWSMIGKWTGVPFRTFLQRIGADLTAKYVGFECADGYYSSIDMASALHPQTFLTLKISDEILAPRYGYPLKLRIPTKLGFKNPKWITAIFVTNRFPGAFWEDRGYNWFAGV
;
A
#
# COMPACT_ATOMS: atom_id res chain seq x y z
N MET A 1 -17.63 68.54 35.44
CA MET A 1 -18.85 67.95 35.99
C MET A 1 -19.39 67.05 34.86
N GLY A 2 -19.46 65.75 34.89
CA GLY A 2 -19.39 64.71 35.89
C GLY A 2 -18.88 63.41 35.26
N GLU A 3 -18.19 62.75 36.10
CA GLU A 3 -17.62 61.36 35.80
C GLU A 3 -18.77 60.39 35.86
N THR A 4 -18.77 59.44 34.89
CA THR A 4 -19.53 58.17 34.93
C THR A 4 -18.62 57.04 35.37
N PRO A 5 -18.94 56.28 36.42
CA PRO A 5 -18.12 55.16 36.84
C PRO A 5 -18.43 53.90 35.97
N SER A 6 -17.37 53.31 35.39
CA SER A 6 -17.36 52.01 34.76
C SER A 6 -17.48 50.91 35.82
N THR A 7 -18.55 50.17 35.83
CA THR A 7 -18.73 48.96 36.65
C THR A 7 -18.46 47.72 35.80
N ASN A 8 -17.26 47.16 35.89
CA ASN A 8 -16.98 45.78 35.48
C ASN A 8 -17.50 44.81 36.56
N PRO A 9 -18.27 43.77 36.20
CA PRO A 9 -18.66 42.75 37.15
C PRO A 9 -17.47 41.86 37.55
N PRO A 10 -17.38 41.41 38.80
CA PRO A 10 -16.30 40.55 39.24
C PRO A 10 -16.35 39.21 38.53
N ARG A 11 -15.27 38.83 37.85
CA ARG A 11 -15.07 37.46 37.31
C ARG A 11 -15.14 36.44 38.45
N ASN A 12 -16.11 35.56 38.36
CA ASN A 12 -16.38 34.51 39.33
C ASN A 12 -15.23 33.49 39.34
N SER A 13 -14.23 33.67 40.18
CA SER A 13 -13.02 32.84 40.31
C SER A 13 -13.32 31.40 40.75
N GLY A 14 -14.53 31.15 41.26
CA GLY A 14 -14.99 29.84 41.70
C GLY A 14 -15.34 28.90 40.53
N GLU A 15 -16.05 29.42 39.51
CA GLU A 15 -16.44 28.62 38.33
C GLU A 15 -15.23 28.19 37.48
N SER A 16 -14.27 29.10 37.28
CA SER A 16 -13.04 28.78 36.55
C SER A 16 -12.20 27.69 37.25
N ARG A 17 -12.16 27.71 38.59
CA ARG A 17 -11.48 26.65 39.37
C ARG A 17 -12.24 25.32 39.36
N ALA A 18 -13.55 25.30 39.30
CA ALA A 18 -14.36 24.10 39.18
C ALA A 18 -14.17 23.42 37.82
N LEU A 19 -14.19 24.21 36.72
CA LEU A 19 -13.95 23.71 35.35
C LEU A 19 -12.52 23.14 35.16
N LEU A 20 -11.52 23.76 35.77
CA LEU A 20 -10.14 23.24 35.75
C LEU A 20 -9.97 21.92 36.53
N ARG A 21 -10.69 21.78 37.64
CA ARG A 21 -10.68 20.52 38.44
C ARG A 21 -11.41 19.41 37.74
N THR A 22 -12.51 19.64 37.04
CA THR A 22 -13.24 18.64 36.25
C THR A 22 -12.41 18.18 35.03
N SER A 23 -11.73 19.10 34.35
CA SER A 23 -10.85 18.76 33.23
C SER A 23 -9.60 18.01 33.65
N ALA A 24 -9.03 18.28 34.82
CA ALA A 24 -7.90 17.54 35.38
C ALA A 24 -8.31 16.11 35.81
N ALA A 25 -9.48 15.97 36.44
CA ALA A 25 -10.03 14.66 36.81
C ALA A 25 -10.38 13.80 35.58
N ALA A 26 -10.94 14.40 34.53
CA ALA A 26 -11.21 13.71 33.28
C ALA A 26 -9.93 13.21 32.61
N ARG A 27 -8.88 14.02 32.55
CA ARG A 27 -7.56 13.61 32.02
C ARG A 27 -6.90 12.50 32.86
N GLU A 28 -7.12 12.51 34.17
CA GLU A 28 -6.57 11.46 35.05
C GLU A 28 -7.32 10.14 34.87
N ILE A 29 -8.62 10.17 34.63
CA ILE A 29 -9.43 9.00 34.30
C ILE A 29 -9.01 8.42 32.95
N GLU A 30 -8.83 9.23 31.93
CA GLU A 30 -8.35 8.79 30.61
C GLU A 30 -6.94 8.18 30.68
N ARG A 31 -6.02 8.80 31.44
CA ARG A 31 -4.67 8.23 31.67
C ARG A 31 -4.71 6.89 32.39
N ARG A 32 -5.55 6.76 33.43
CA ARG A 32 -5.70 5.48 34.17
C ARG A 32 -6.35 4.42 33.29
N LEU A 33 -7.32 4.79 32.45
CA LEU A 33 -7.95 3.85 31.52
C LEU A 33 -6.95 3.40 30.46
N PHE A 34 -6.17 4.31 29.89
CA PHE A 34 -5.11 4.02 28.95
C PHE A 34 -4.02 3.12 29.55
N LEU A 35 -3.58 3.40 30.78
CA LEU A 35 -2.59 2.58 31.48
C LEU A 35 -3.15 1.19 31.83
N LYS A 36 -4.41 1.08 32.22
CA LYS A 36 -5.06 -0.22 32.45
C LYS A 36 -5.21 -1.03 31.18
N GLN A 37 -5.58 -0.40 30.07
CA GLN A 37 -5.67 -1.04 28.76
C GLN A 37 -4.27 -1.42 28.23
N GLY A 38 -3.28 -0.54 28.38
CA GLY A 38 -1.89 -0.83 28.03
C GLY A 38 -1.27 -1.96 28.88
N LEU A 39 -1.58 -1.99 30.18
CA LEU A 39 -1.15 -3.08 31.08
C LEU A 39 -1.85 -4.40 30.77
N SER A 40 -3.13 -4.39 30.37
CA SER A 40 -3.84 -5.61 29.97
C SER A 40 -3.30 -6.17 28.65
N VAL A 41 -2.96 -5.32 27.69
CA VAL A 41 -2.28 -5.73 26.45
C VAL A 41 -0.85 -6.21 26.74
N GLY A 42 -0.10 -5.51 27.60
CA GLY A 42 1.23 -5.93 28.04
C GLY A 42 1.23 -7.23 28.84
N ALA A 43 0.23 -7.46 29.70
CA ALA A 43 0.06 -8.72 30.40
C ALA A 43 -0.30 -9.88 29.47
N LEU A 44 -1.12 -9.63 28.44
CA LEU A 44 -1.40 -10.60 27.39
C LEU A 44 -0.13 -10.97 26.61
N THR A 45 0.74 -10.00 26.30
CA THR A 45 2.02 -10.28 25.62
C THR A 45 3.03 -11.03 26.51
N LEU A 46 2.98 -10.84 27.84
CA LEU A 46 3.83 -11.58 28.77
C LEU A 46 3.30 -13.01 29.01
N LEU A 47 2.00 -13.22 28.94
CA LEU A 47 1.38 -14.55 29.06
C LEU A 47 1.59 -15.41 27.80
N THR A 48 1.87 -14.81 26.66
CA THR A 48 2.19 -15.53 25.40
C THR A 48 3.65 -16.01 25.34
N GLY A 49 4.48 -15.68 26.32
CA GLY A 49 5.88 -16.12 26.42
C GLY A 49 6.09 -17.55 26.90
N CYS A 50 5.06 -18.23 27.38
CA CYS A 50 5.16 -19.62 27.87
C CYS A 50 4.00 -20.43 27.26
N ASP A 51 4.37 -21.28 26.30
CA ASP A 51 3.64 -22.47 25.86
C ASP A 51 2.14 -22.29 25.53
N VAL A 52 1.85 -21.41 24.52
CA VAL A 52 0.54 -21.41 23.87
C VAL A 52 0.56 -22.53 22.82
N THR A 53 0.21 -23.72 23.23
CA THR A 53 0.18 -24.92 22.40
C THR A 53 -0.94 -24.91 21.34
N ASP A 54 -1.87 -23.97 21.41
CA ASP A 54 -2.90 -23.78 20.39
C ASP A 54 -2.53 -22.62 19.45
N THR A 55 -1.68 -22.96 18.46
CA THR A 55 -1.27 -22.02 17.40
C THR A 55 -2.45 -21.53 16.56
N SER A 56 -3.55 -22.26 16.48
CA SER A 56 -4.73 -21.91 15.67
C SER A 56 -5.52 -20.74 16.26
N ALA A 57 -5.69 -20.71 17.59
CA ALA A 57 -6.38 -19.63 18.28
C ALA A 57 -5.59 -18.32 18.22
N VAL A 58 -4.27 -18.39 18.42
CA VAL A 58 -3.37 -17.23 18.29
C VAL A 58 -3.39 -16.71 16.87
N GLN A 59 -3.29 -17.60 15.87
CA GLN A 59 -3.31 -17.22 14.47
C GLN A 59 -4.62 -16.52 14.10
N SER A 60 -5.77 -17.00 14.57
CA SER A 60 -7.07 -16.39 14.30
C SER A 60 -7.19 -14.96 14.87
N VAL A 61 -6.60 -14.69 16.04
CA VAL A 61 -6.53 -13.36 16.64
C VAL A 61 -5.62 -12.44 15.82
N LEU A 62 -4.42 -12.91 15.44
CA LEU A 62 -3.49 -12.16 14.62
C LEU A 62 -4.09 -11.80 13.24
N ASP A 63 -4.79 -12.75 12.62
CA ASP A 63 -5.52 -12.52 11.38
C ASP A 63 -6.65 -11.50 11.55
N GLY A 64 -7.33 -11.53 12.69
CA GLY A 64 -8.35 -10.53 13.05
C GLY A 64 -7.76 -9.11 13.15
N ILE A 65 -6.62 -8.97 13.83
CA ILE A 65 -5.88 -7.72 13.99
C ILE A 65 -5.37 -7.23 12.62
N SER A 66 -4.81 -8.12 11.82
CA SER A 66 -4.32 -7.78 10.46
C SER A 66 -5.44 -7.25 9.58
N ARG A 67 -6.60 -7.94 9.53
CA ARG A 67 -7.78 -7.48 8.78
C ARG A 67 -8.33 -6.14 9.29
N TRP A 68 -8.29 -5.91 10.59
CA TRP A 68 -8.68 -4.62 11.16
C TRP A 68 -7.72 -3.51 10.72
N ASN A 69 -6.41 -3.76 10.78
CA ASN A 69 -5.38 -2.84 10.33
C ASN A 69 -5.51 -2.51 8.84
N ASP A 70 -5.79 -3.49 7.99
CA ASP A 70 -6.08 -3.28 6.56
C ASP A 70 -7.25 -2.33 6.35
N ARG A 71 -8.35 -2.51 7.10
CA ARG A 71 -9.52 -1.62 7.03
C ARG A 71 -9.21 -0.21 7.50
N ALA A 72 -8.45 -0.08 8.59
CA ALA A 72 -8.04 1.22 9.11
C ALA A 72 -7.15 1.95 8.08
N GLN A 73 -6.17 1.28 7.50
CA GLN A 73 -5.31 1.85 6.44
C GLN A 73 -6.13 2.24 5.20
N ALA A 74 -7.07 1.39 4.76
CA ALA A 74 -7.94 1.68 3.62
C ALA A 74 -8.83 2.89 3.87
N LEU A 75 -9.32 3.09 5.12
CA LEU A 75 -10.16 4.22 5.50
C LEU A 75 -9.39 5.55 5.48
N ILE A 76 -8.13 5.55 5.92
CA ILE A 76 -7.31 6.77 5.93
C ILE A 76 -6.61 7.02 4.60
N PHE A 77 -6.63 6.04 3.68
CA PHE A 77 -6.02 6.19 2.37
C PHE A 77 -6.77 7.21 1.51
N ASN A 78 -6.06 8.24 1.08
CA ASN A 78 -6.59 9.21 0.14
C ASN A 78 -6.07 8.90 -1.28
N PRO A 79 -6.91 8.37 -2.20
CA PRO A 79 -6.50 7.98 -3.55
C PRO A 79 -6.14 9.18 -4.44
N ARG A 80 -6.35 10.42 -3.98
CA ARG A 80 -5.98 11.64 -4.70
C ARG A 80 -4.67 12.25 -4.20
N ARG A 81 -4.14 11.77 -3.06
CA ARG A 81 -2.89 12.28 -2.49
C ARG A 81 -1.71 11.68 -3.21
N LEU A 82 -0.99 12.52 -3.94
CA LEU A 82 0.23 12.08 -4.63
C LEU A 82 1.37 11.86 -3.63
N MET A 83 2.15 10.82 -3.86
CA MET A 83 3.43 10.62 -3.20
C MET A 83 4.45 11.63 -3.71
N PRO A 84 5.40 12.05 -2.86
CA PRO A 84 6.43 12.99 -3.27
C PRO A 84 7.16 12.54 -4.52
N THR A 85 7.39 13.49 -5.44
CA THR A 85 8.28 13.33 -6.59
C THR A 85 9.63 13.98 -6.29
N TYR A 86 10.65 13.53 -6.97
CA TYR A 86 12.03 13.94 -6.75
C TYR A 86 12.66 14.42 -8.05
N PRO A 87 13.69 15.30 -7.99
CA PRO A 87 14.50 15.60 -9.15
C PRO A 87 15.15 14.33 -9.74
N GLU A 88 15.27 14.28 -11.07
CA GLU A 88 15.84 13.11 -11.75
C GLU A 88 17.27 12.82 -11.33
N SER A 89 18.03 13.86 -10.95
CA SER A 89 19.39 13.73 -10.41
C SER A 89 19.50 12.89 -9.12
N GLN A 90 18.38 12.68 -8.41
CA GLN A 90 18.33 11.82 -7.22
C GLN A 90 17.96 10.37 -7.55
N ALA A 91 17.58 10.09 -8.79
CA ALA A 91 17.22 8.74 -9.21
C ALA A 91 18.49 7.88 -9.32
N VAL A 92 18.47 6.71 -8.66
CA VAL A 92 19.55 5.74 -8.79
C VAL A 92 19.36 4.92 -10.06
N LYS A 93 20.47 4.62 -10.75
CA LYS A 93 20.46 3.81 -11.97
C LYS A 93 20.48 2.30 -11.63
N ASP A 94 21.21 1.94 -10.60
CA ASP A 94 21.36 0.55 -10.17
C ASP A 94 20.50 0.27 -8.93
N PHE A 95 19.29 -0.25 -9.17
CA PHE A 95 18.36 -0.62 -8.10
C PHE A 95 18.82 -1.88 -7.39
N ARG A 96 18.72 -1.87 -6.05
CA ARG A 96 18.92 -3.07 -5.25
C ARG A 96 17.94 -4.17 -5.70
N TYR A 97 18.48 -5.35 -5.99
CA TYR A 97 17.67 -6.52 -6.27
C TYR A 97 16.86 -6.92 -5.05
N ASN A 98 15.58 -7.15 -5.23
CA ASN A 98 14.67 -7.67 -4.21
C ASN A 98 13.78 -8.76 -4.83
N ALA A 99 13.90 -9.95 -4.34
CA ALA A 99 13.00 -11.08 -4.57
C ALA A 99 13.20 -12.08 -3.44
N TYR A 100 12.29 -13.03 -3.30
CA TYR A 100 12.40 -14.10 -2.30
C TYR A 100 13.32 -15.25 -2.74
N PHE A 101 14.04 -15.07 -3.85
CA PHE A 101 15.01 -16.03 -4.43
C PHE A 101 16.23 -15.30 -4.98
N GLY A 102 17.29 -16.07 -5.25
CA GLY A 102 18.54 -15.53 -5.79
C GLY A 102 18.47 -15.13 -7.26
N GLN A 103 19.39 -14.27 -7.72
CA GLN A 103 19.39 -13.76 -9.10
C GLN A 103 19.54 -14.84 -10.18
N ASN A 104 20.08 -16.00 -9.82
CA ASN A 104 20.21 -17.17 -10.72
C ASN A 104 18.85 -17.83 -11.06
N GLN A 105 17.80 -17.51 -10.32
CA GLN A 105 16.45 -18.05 -10.50
C GLN A 105 15.50 -17.07 -11.20
N ILE A 106 16.01 -15.93 -11.68
CA ILE A 106 15.21 -14.94 -12.39
C ILE A 106 14.54 -15.56 -13.62
N PRO A 107 13.21 -15.39 -13.80
CA PRO A 107 12.51 -15.91 -14.98
C PRO A 107 13.14 -15.38 -16.29
N LYS A 108 13.40 -16.28 -17.21
CA LYS A 108 13.83 -15.91 -18.58
C LYS A 108 12.60 -15.82 -19.46
N ILE A 109 12.16 -14.62 -19.74
CA ILE A 109 10.97 -14.34 -20.54
C ILE A 109 11.40 -13.74 -21.88
N ASP A 110 10.98 -14.37 -22.97
CA ASP A 110 11.16 -13.82 -24.30
C ASP A 110 10.06 -12.78 -24.58
N GLY A 111 10.47 -11.53 -24.78
CA GLY A 111 9.53 -10.43 -25.02
C GLY A 111 8.79 -10.54 -26.35
N ALA A 112 9.34 -11.24 -27.34
CA ALA A 112 8.69 -11.40 -28.64
C ALA A 112 7.49 -12.36 -28.56
N SER A 113 7.57 -13.37 -27.72
CA SER A 113 6.46 -14.33 -27.46
C SER A 113 5.61 -13.97 -26.24
N TYR A 114 5.99 -12.96 -25.48
CA TYR A 114 5.28 -12.56 -24.26
C TYR A 114 3.82 -12.17 -24.53
N LYS A 115 2.95 -12.68 -23.67
CA LYS A 115 1.53 -12.31 -23.64
C LYS A 115 1.06 -12.07 -22.22
N LEU A 116 0.42 -10.93 -22.02
CA LEU A 116 -0.28 -10.59 -20.79
C LEU A 116 -1.71 -11.10 -20.90
N ASN A 117 -2.08 -12.05 -20.07
CA ASN A 117 -3.42 -12.64 -20.02
C ASN A 117 -4.36 -11.76 -19.18
N LEU A 118 -5.61 -11.64 -19.62
CA LEU A 118 -6.64 -10.85 -18.95
C LEU A 118 -7.85 -11.71 -18.61
N SER A 119 -8.40 -11.55 -17.38
CA SER A 119 -9.55 -12.32 -16.95
C SER A 119 -10.41 -11.59 -15.89
N GLY A 120 -11.51 -12.21 -15.47
CA GLY A 120 -12.42 -11.65 -14.47
C GLY A 120 -13.38 -10.61 -15.05
N LEU A 121 -13.63 -9.54 -14.33
CA LEU A 121 -14.55 -8.44 -14.68
C LEU A 121 -13.92 -7.47 -15.69
N ILE A 122 -13.62 -7.98 -16.88
CA ILE A 122 -12.98 -7.28 -17.99
C ILE A 122 -13.73 -7.62 -19.28
N ASP A 123 -14.07 -6.62 -20.09
CA ASP A 123 -14.79 -6.81 -21.35
C ASP A 123 -13.87 -7.38 -22.44
N ARG A 124 -12.67 -6.82 -22.60
CA ARG A 124 -11.71 -7.16 -23.64
C ARG A 124 -10.61 -8.05 -23.10
N ARG A 125 -10.84 -9.36 -23.13
CA ARG A 125 -9.97 -10.38 -22.54
C ARG A 125 -8.91 -10.93 -23.50
N ALA A 126 -8.80 -10.38 -24.70
CA ALA A 126 -7.71 -10.73 -25.62
C ALA A 126 -6.35 -10.49 -24.93
N ALA A 127 -5.45 -11.43 -25.10
CA ALA A 127 -4.10 -11.27 -24.53
C ALA A 127 -3.36 -10.12 -25.22
N TRP A 128 -2.58 -9.37 -24.44
CA TRP A 128 -1.77 -8.26 -24.90
C TRP A 128 -0.33 -8.67 -25.10
N THR A 129 0.23 -8.28 -26.24
CA THR A 129 1.67 -8.42 -26.48
C THR A 129 2.45 -7.31 -25.80
N LEU A 130 3.76 -7.49 -25.66
CA LEU A 130 4.62 -6.43 -25.16
C LEU A 130 4.60 -5.20 -26.08
N GLN A 131 4.50 -5.42 -27.40
CA GLN A 131 4.40 -4.34 -28.38
C GLN A 131 3.11 -3.53 -28.21
N ASP A 132 1.97 -4.17 -27.95
CA ASP A 132 0.70 -3.46 -27.66
C ASP A 132 0.84 -2.54 -26.46
N LEU A 133 1.54 -2.98 -25.41
CA LEU A 133 1.80 -2.16 -24.22
C LEU A 133 2.70 -0.96 -24.54
N TYR A 134 3.74 -1.14 -25.38
CA TYR A 134 4.62 -0.04 -25.79
C TYR A 134 3.92 1.00 -26.67
N GLN A 135 2.84 0.63 -27.37
CA GLN A 135 2.06 1.56 -28.21
C GLN A 135 1.10 2.45 -27.39
N LEU A 136 0.84 2.09 -26.13
CA LEU A 136 0.01 2.93 -25.26
C LEU A 136 0.78 4.20 -24.82
N PRO A 137 0.06 5.30 -24.55
CA PRO A 137 0.68 6.49 -23.97
C PRO A 137 1.44 6.13 -22.68
N GLN A 138 2.69 6.54 -22.61
CA GLN A 138 3.56 6.29 -21.47
C GLN A 138 3.86 7.60 -20.73
N GLU A 139 3.96 7.53 -19.43
CA GLU A 139 4.35 8.63 -18.56
C GLU A 139 5.54 8.23 -17.71
N SER A 140 6.30 9.24 -17.25
CA SER A 140 7.45 9.04 -16.36
C SER A 140 7.22 9.70 -15.01
N GLN A 141 7.71 9.08 -13.96
CA GLN A 141 7.72 9.65 -12.61
C GLN A 141 8.99 9.27 -11.87
N VAL A 142 9.49 10.21 -11.04
CA VAL A 142 10.60 9.96 -10.14
C VAL A 142 10.05 9.86 -8.73
N THR A 143 9.95 8.65 -8.20
CA THR A 143 9.31 8.38 -6.90
C THR A 143 10.15 7.42 -6.06
N ARG A 144 9.98 7.51 -4.72
CA ARG A 144 10.64 6.62 -3.77
C ARG A 144 9.97 5.25 -3.76
N HIS A 145 10.77 4.21 -3.87
CA HIS A 145 10.40 2.82 -3.59
C HIS A 145 10.79 2.50 -2.15
N VAL A 146 9.86 1.98 -1.37
CA VAL A 146 10.07 1.62 0.04
C VAL A 146 9.93 0.10 0.17
N CYS A 147 11.00 -0.57 0.59
CA CYS A 147 10.98 -2.01 0.81
C CYS A 147 10.59 -2.34 2.27
N VAL A 148 9.90 -3.45 2.47
CA VAL A 148 9.57 -3.99 3.80
C VAL A 148 10.82 -4.35 4.60
N GLU A 149 11.96 -4.60 3.95
CA GLU A 149 13.26 -4.87 4.55
C GLU A 149 13.93 -3.62 5.17
N GLY A 150 13.25 -2.47 5.22
CA GLY A 150 13.75 -1.26 5.88
C GLY A 150 14.64 -0.36 5.03
N TRP A 151 14.79 -0.60 3.74
CA TRP A 151 15.51 0.29 2.82
C TRP A 151 14.58 0.97 1.82
N SER A 152 15.03 2.07 1.26
CA SER A 152 14.31 2.77 0.20
C SER A 152 15.27 3.32 -0.86
N MET A 153 14.76 3.49 -2.09
CA MET A 153 15.51 4.04 -3.21
C MET A 153 14.61 4.94 -4.06
N ILE A 154 15.16 6.00 -4.63
CA ILE A 154 14.46 6.86 -5.57
C ILE A 154 14.78 6.36 -6.98
N GLY A 155 13.75 6.15 -7.79
CA GLY A 155 13.89 5.67 -9.17
C GLY A 155 13.05 6.48 -10.13
N LYS A 156 13.50 6.55 -11.38
CA LYS A 156 12.74 7.04 -12.53
C LYS A 156 12.04 5.86 -13.19
N TRP A 157 10.72 5.89 -13.17
CA TRP A 157 9.86 4.82 -13.67
C TRP A 157 9.07 5.34 -14.86
N THR A 158 9.07 4.58 -15.95
CA THR A 158 8.32 4.93 -17.16
C THR A 158 7.43 3.76 -17.57
N GLY A 159 6.18 4.06 -17.89
CA GLY A 159 5.23 3.05 -18.30
C GLY A 159 3.83 3.61 -18.52
N VAL A 160 2.86 2.72 -18.66
CA VAL A 160 1.46 3.06 -18.93
C VAL A 160 0.75 3.33 -17.61
N PRO A 161 0.08 4.49 -17.42
CA PRO A 161 -0.78 4.70 -16.26
C PRO A 161 -1.79 3.56 -16.14
N PHE A 162 -1.85 2.91 -14.97
CA PHE A 162 -2.63 1.69 -14.84
C PHE A 162 -4.13 1.94 -15.01
N ARG A 163 -4.63 3.11 -14.58
CA ARG A 163 -5.99 3.56 -14.87
C ARG A 163 -6.29 3.55 -16.37
N THR A 164 -5.39 4.10 -17.19
CA THR A 164 -5.55 4.14 -18.65
C THR A 164 -5.62 2.74 -19.24
N PHE A 165 -4.77 1.84 -18.77
CA PHE A 165 -4.80 0.44 -19.18
C PHE A 165 -6.13 -0.24 -18.79
N LEU A 166 -6.58 -0.12 -17.54
CA LEU A 166 -7.85 -0.69 -17.07
C LEU A 166 -9.05 -0.19 -17.89
N GLN A 167 -9.09 1.10 -18.19
CA GLN A 167 -10.12 1.67 -19.08
C GLN A 167 -10.03 1.10 -20.49
N ARG A 168 -8.82 0.94 -21.01
CA ARG A 168 -8.59 0.43 -22.37
C ARG A 168 -9.06 -1.00 -22.54
N ILE A 169 -8.91 -1.85 -21.53
CA ILE A 169 -9.40 -3.23 -21.55
C ILE A 169 -10.88 -3.38 -21.16
N GLY A 170 -11.58 -2.29 -20.80
CA GLY A 170 -12.96 -2.34 -20.35
C GLY A 170 -13.11 -3.04 -19.00
N ALA A 171 -12.20 -2.78 -18.06
CA ALA A 171 -12.33 -3.31 -16.71
C ALA A 171 -13.47 -2.63 -15.94
N ASP A 172 -14.20 -3.39 -15.14
CA ASP A 172 -15.16 -2.84 -14.19
C ASP A 172 -14.43 -2.07 -13.08
N LEU A 173 -14.38 -0.74 -13.22
CA LEU A 173 -13.70 0.14 -12.27
C LEU A 173 -14.44 0.29 -10.92
N THR A 174 -15.63 -0.28 -10.78
CA THR A 174 -16.38 -0.37 -9.52
C THR A 174 -16.07 -1.66 -8.75
N ALA A 175 -15.36 -2.60 -9.37
CA ALA A 175 -14.91 -3.81 -8.73
C ALA A 175 -13.96 -3.49 -7.55
N LYS A 176 -13.86 -4.42 -6.60
CA LYS A 176 -13.12 -4.21 -5.35
C LYS A 176 -11.62 -4.39 -5.52
N TYR A 177 -11.19 -5.35 -6.34
CA TYR A 177 -9.79 -5.81 -6.38
C TYR A 177 -9.28 -6.01 -7.80
N VAL A 178 -7.98 -5.77 -7.95
CA VAL A 178 -7.19 -6.19 -9.11
C VAL A 178 -6.12 -7.15 -8.62
N GLY A 179 -6.03 -8.31 -9.27
CA GLY A 179 -5.03 -9.33 -8.98
C GLY A 179 -4.01 -9.48 -10.10
N PHE A 180 -2.84 -10.02 -9.76
CA PHE A 180 -1.70 -10.22 -10.62
C PHE A 180 -1.12 -11.62 -10.42
N GLU A 181 -0.79 -12.28 -11.52
CA GLU A 181 0.02 -13.50 -11.52
C GLU A 181 1.36 -13.23 -12.22
N CYS A 182 2.41 -13.86 -11.75
CA CYS A 182 3.77 -13.62 -12.20
C CYS A 182 4.47 -14.91 -12.61
N ALA A 183 5.45 -14.81 -13.50
CA ALA A 183 6.17 -15.95 -14.05
C ALA A 183 7.03 -16.72 -13.02
N ASP A 184 7.35 -16.09 -11.89
CA ASP A 184 8.10 -16.68 -10.78
C ASP A 184 7.20 -17.41 -9.75
N GLY A 185 5.90 -17.53 -10.03
CA GLY A 185 4.91 -18.09 -9.10
C GLY A 185 4.45 -17.11 -8.03
N TYR A 186 4.97 -15.87 -8.05
CA TYR A 186 4.46 -14.78 -7.21
C TYR A 186 3.06 -14.37 -7.67
N TYR A 187 2.20 -14.06 -6.72
CA TYR A 187 0.90 -13.46 -6.97
C TYR A 187 0.65 -12.31 -5.99
N SER A 188 -0.07 -11.32 -6.43
CA SER A 188 -0.37 -10.14 -5.61
C SER A 188 -1.75 -9.60 -5.93
N SER A 189 -2.29 -8.79 -5.06
CA SER A 189 -3.53 -8.08 -5.31
C SER A 189 -3.54 -6.72 -4.63
N ILE A 190 -4.31 -5.79 -5.19
CA ILE A 190 -4.51 -4.44 -4.65
C ILE A 190 -5.99 -4.07 -4.72
N ASP A 191 -6.38 -3.10 -3.92
CA ASP A 191 -7.70 -2.49 -4.02
C ASP A 191 -7.82 -1.63 -5.29
N MET A 192 -9.04 -1.47 -5.81
CA MET A 192 -9.28 -0.69 -7.03
C MET A 192 -8.88 0.78 -6.87
N ALA A 193 -9.05 1.38 -5.69
CA ALA A 193 -8.64 2.76 -5.46
C ALA A 193 -7.12 2.95 -5.62
N SER A 194 -6.33 1.99 -5.15
CA SER A 194 -4.88 1.93 -5.37
C SER A 194 -4.52 1.66 -6.83
N ALA A 195 -5.28 0.82 -7.53
CA ALA A 195 -5.09 0.55 -8.96
C ALA A 195 -5.35 1.81 -9.81
N LEU A 196 -6.35 2.59 -9.44
CA LEU A 196 -6.74 3.83 -10.12
C LEU A 196 -5.93 5.06 -9.67
N HIS A 197 -5.00 4.92 -8.74
CA HIS A 197 -4.17 6.02 -8.27
C HIS A 197 -3.31 6.58 -9.43
N PRO A 198 -3.20 7.93 -9.58
CA PRO A 198 -2.50 8.54 -10.71
C PRO A 198 -1.04 8.09 -10.90
N GLN A 199 -0.39 7.68 -9.81
CA GLN A 199 1.00 7.22 -9.85
C GLN A 199 1.15 5.70 -9.89
N THR A 200 0.07 4.94 -10.12
CA THR A 200 0.15 3.49 -10.34
C THR A 200 0.36 3.21 -11.82
N PHE A 201 1.47 2.55 -12.17
CA PHE A 201 1.92 2.31 -13.54
C PHE A 201 2.16 0.83 -13.82
N LEU A 202 1.82 0.41 -15.03
CA LEU A 202 2.43 -0.75 -15.68
C LEU A 202 3.78 -0.30 -16.23
N THR A 203 4.84 -0.60 -15.50
CA THR A 203 6.19 -0.12 -15.78
C THR A 203 6.86 -0.97 -16.84
N LEU A 204 7.43 -0.31 -17.84
CA LEU A 204 8.15 -0.89 -18.97
C LEU A 204 9.63 -0.50 -18.97
N LYS A 205 9.98 0.64 -18.33
CA LYS A 205 11.35 1.16 -18.27
C LYS A 205 11.69 1.67 -16.87
N ILE A 206 12.96 1.62 -16.55
CA ILE A 206 13.56 2.24 -15.37
C ILE A 206 14.80 3.03 -15.81
N SER A 207 14.94 4.29 -15.35
CA SER A 207 16.03 5.19 -15.76
C SER A 207 16.18 5.29 -17.29
N ASP A 208 15.04 5.37 -18.00
CA ASP A 208 14.89 5.42 -19.47
C ASP A 208 15.29 4.14 -20.24
N GLU A 209 15.81 3.15 -19.56
CA GLU A 209 16.18 1.86 -20.13
C GLU A 209 15.03 0.84 -19.99
N ILE A 210 14.89 -0.06 -20.96
CA ILE A 210 13.96 -1.18 -20.87
C ILE A 210 14.28 -1.96 -19.58
N LEU A 211 13.23 -2.40 -18.89
CA LEU A 211 13.40 -3.18 -17.67
C LEU A 211 14.39 -4.33 -17.87
N ALA A 212 15.45 -4.35 -17.08
CA ALA A 212 16.30 -5.55 -17.03
C ALA A 212 15.53 -6.73 -16.41
N PRO A 213 15.86 -8.00 -16.75
CA PRO A 213 15.20 -9.18 -16.18
C PRO A 213 15.12 -9.15 -14.65
N ARG A 214 16.18 -8.72 -13.96
CA ARG A 214 16.23 -8.60 -12.48
C ARG A 214 15.23 -7.58 -11.90
N TYR A 215 14.77 -6.63 -12.71
CA TYR A 215 13.81 -5.61 -12.29
C TYR A 215 12.37 -5.92 -12.67
N GLY A 216 12.13 -7.03 -13.37
CA GLY A 216 10.79 -7.50 -13.68
C GLY A 216 10.40 -7.44 -15.15
N TYR A 217 11.38 -7.45 -16.09
CA TYR A 217 11.08 -7.57 -17.52
C TYR A 217 10.20 -8.79 -17.79
N PRO A 218 9.18 -8.68 -18.64
CA PRO A 218 8.85 -7.55 -19.49
C PRO A 218 7.91 -6.53 -18.85
N LEU A 219 7.23 -6.86 -17.74
CA LEU A 219 6.20 -6.02 -17.13
C LEU A 219 6.24 -6.08 -15.61
N LYS A 220 6.22 -4.90 -14.99
CA LYS A 220 6.19 -4.71 -13.54
C LYS A 220 5.11 -3.71 -13.16
N LEU A 221 4.43 -3.94 -12.04
CA LEU A 221 3.62 -2.89 -11.42
C LEU A 221 4.52 -1.93 -10.62
N ARG A 222 4.31 -0.64 -10.78
CA ARG A 222 4.82 0.38 -9.88
C ARG A 222 3.69 1.08 -9.17
N ILE A 223 3.71 1.05 -7.85
CA ILE A 223 2.71 1.68 -6.99
C ILE A 223 3.43 2.34 -5.80
N PRO A 224 3.67 3.66 -5.82
CA PRO A 224 4.48 4.34 -4.82
C PRO A 224 3.80 4.47 -3.45
N THR A 225 2.49 4.33 -3.39
CA THR A 225 1.70 4.39 -2.15
C THR A 225 1.71 3.10 -1.33
N LYS A 226 2.42 2.07 -1.80
CA LYS A 226 2.49 0.75 -1.17
C LYS A 226 3.93 0.29 -1.00
N LEU A 227 4.15 -0.57 -0.01
CA LEU A 227 5.44 -1.25 0.20
C LEU A 227 5.86 -2.06 -1.03
N GLY A 228 7.15 -2.32 -1.14
CA GLY A 228 7.79 -2.90 -2.32
C GLY A 228 7.20 -4.23 -2.79
N PHE A 229 6.78 -5.09 -1.88
CA PHE A 229 6.20 -6.38 -2.23
C PHE A 229 4.81 -6.27 -2.92
N LYS A 230 4.14 -5.12 -2.83
CA LYS A 230 2.93 -4.83 -3.61
C LYS A 230 3.22 -4.36 -5.04
N ASN A 231 4.48 -4.39 -5.47
CA ASN A 231 4.92 -4.05 -6.82
C ASN A 231 5.38 -5.33 -7.56
N PRO A 232 4.45 -6.24 -7.98
CA PRO A 232 4.79 -7.50 -8.63
C PRO A 232 5.62 -7.28 -9.88
N LYS A 233 6.53 -8.24 -10.14
CA LYS A 233 7.46 -8.31 -11.27
C LYS A 233 7.10 -9.49 -12.16
N TRP A 234 7.57 -9.47 -13.41
CA TRP A 234 7.35 -10.57 -14.35
C TRP A 234 5.86 -10.93 -14.51
N ILE A 235 4.99 -9.91 -14.55
CA ILE A 235 3.54 -10.09 -14.59
C ILE A 235 3.14 -10.84 -15.86
N THR A 236 2.38 -11.93 -15.73
CA THR A 236 1.86 -12.75 -16.82
C THR A 236 0.34 -12.69 -16.95
N ALA A 237 -0.36 -12.33 -15.87
CA ALA A 237 -1.79 -12.14 -15.90
C ALA A 237 -2.26 -11.01 -14.99
N ILE A 238 -3.35 -10.36 -15.41
CA ILE A 238 -4.11 -9.38 -14.63
C ILE A 238 -5.58 -9.80 -14.63
N PHE A 239 -6.22 -9.78 -13.46
CA PHE A 239 -7.63 -10.05 -13.34
C PHE A 239 -8.34 -9.06 -12.42
N VAL A 240 -9.61 -8.80 -12.69
CA VAL A 240 -10.47 -7.88 -11.90
C VAL A 240 -11.57 -8.69 -11.23
N THR A 241 -11.81 -8.46 -9.93
CA THR A 241 -12.74 -9.30 -9.16
C THR A 241 -13.35 -8.57 -7.96
N ASN A 242 -14.52 -9.01 -7.53
CA ASN A 242 -15.16 -8.62 -6.28
C ASN A 242 -14.88 -9.59 -5.11
N ARG A 243 -14.27 -10.75 -5.39
CA ARG A 243 -13.83 -11.70 -4.37
C ARG A 243 -12.42 -11.35 -3.95
N PHE A 244 -12.14 -11.39 -2.63
CA PHE A 244 -10.79 -11.16 -2.11
C PHE A 244 -9.83 -12.24 -2.66
N PRO A 245 -8.77 -11.84 -3.40
CA PRO A 245 -7.94 -12.83 -4.11
C PRO A 245 -6.74 -13.32 -3.31
N GLY A 246 -6.50 -12.81 -2.09
CA GLY A 246 -5.27 -13.06 -1.36
C GLY A 246 -4.04 -12.46 -2.02
N ALA A 247 -2.86 -12.78 -1.50
CA ALA A 247 -1.58 -12.48 -2.13
C ALA A 247 -0.45 -13.26 -1.42
N PHE A 248 0.68 -13.45 -2.09
CA PHE A 248 1.75 -14.37 -1.69
C PHE A 248 2.28 -14.14 -0.26
N TRP A 249 2.63 -12.90 0.09
CA TRP A 249 3.15 -12.55 1.42
C TRP A 249 2.05 -12.42 2.46
N GLU A 250 0.89 -11.97 2.04
CA GLU A 250 -0.28 -11.80 2.89
C GLU A 250 -0.84 -13.14 3.38
N ASP A 251 -0.82 -14.16 2.52
CA ASP A 251 -1.14 -15.54 2.91
C ASP A 251 -0.08 -16.15 3.86
N ARG A 252 1.02 -15.40 4.10
CA ARG A 252 2.08 -15.69 5.06
C ARG A 252 2.13 -14.72 6.24
N GLY A 253 1.03 -13.98 6.47
CA GLY A 253 0.85 -13.11 7.64
C GLY A 253 1.25 -11.65 7.46
N TYR A 254 1.66 -11.21 6.26
CA TYR A 254 1.92 -9.80 6.01
C TYR A 254 0.62 -9.01 5.83
N ASN A 255 0.66 -7.70 6.15
CA ASN A 255 -0.48 -6.82 5.96
C ASN A 255 -0.83 -6.66 4.47
N TRP A 256 -2.11 -6.87 4.14
CA TRP A 256 -2.54 -6.82 2.73
C TRP A 256 -2.55 -5.41 2.15
N PHE A 257 -3.01 -4.40 2.90
CA PHE A 257 -3.08 -3.03 2.39
C PHE A 257 -1.69 -2.44 2.18
N ALA A 258 -0.76 -2.67 3.11
CA ALA A 258 0.66 -2.34 3.03
C ALA A 258 0.95 -0.92 2.53
N GLY A 259 0.22 0.07 3.05
CA GLY A 259 0.39 1.50 2.73
C GLY A 259 1.70 2.08 3.26
N VAL A 260 2.22 3.15 2.63
CA VAL A 260 3.39 3.93 3.04
C VAL A 260 3.04 5.40 3.20
#